data_9e340ae640c9825cb6efaafed9161db2
#
_entry.id   9e340ae640c9825cb6efaafed9161db2
#
_cell.length_a   1.000
_cell.length_b   1.000
_cell.length_c   1.000
_cell.angle_alpha   90.00
_cell.angle_beta   90.00
_cell.angle_gamma   90.00
#
_symmetry.space_group_name_H-M   'P 1'
#
loop_
_entity.id
_entity.type
_entity.pdbx_description
1 polymer ?
#
loop_
_entity_poly.entity_id
_entity_poly.type
_entity_poly.pdbx_seq_one_letter_code
_entity_poly.pdbx_strand_id
1 'polypeptide(L)'
;IYSFRAADIKNILDFTRDYPEARVYRLEENYRSTEAILRFANAVIVKNALRLARALRPVKRGGEPVRLYRAEDAREEARFVAEEIARLGPPWDRYAVLYRTNAQSRLLEQALAGRGIPARVVGGVGFFERAEVKDLLAYARLALNPLDAVSLKRVLNTPPRGIGPATWARVQLLAQEKGLPPWEALKEAARTFPRAEPLRHFVALVEELQDLVFGPAEAFFRHLLEATDYPAYLREAYPEDAEDRLENVEELLRAAKEAEDLQDFLDRVALTAKAEEPAEAEGRVALMTLHNAKGLEFPVVFLVGVEEGLLPHRNSVSTLEGLEEERRLAYVGITRAKRHA
;
A
#
# COMPACT_ATOMS: atom_id res chain seq x y z
N ILE A 1 -4.63 -12.63 14.23
CA ILE A 1 -4.34 -11.49 13.33
C ILE A 1 -4.92 -11.66 11.91
N TYR A 2 -5.77 -12.63 11.69
CA TYR A 2 -6.48 -12.85 10.43
C TYR A 2 -8.00 -12.93 10.66
N SER A 3 -8.53 -12.18 11.60
CA SER A 3 -9.97 -12.11 11.90
C SER A 3 -10.78 -11.65 10.68
N PHE A 4 -10.24 -10.76 9.86
CA PHE A 4 -10.81 -10.33 8.58
C PHE A 4 -10.95 -11.46 7.55
N ARG A 5 -10.25 -12.61 7.76
CA ARG A 5 -10.40 -13.87 7.00
C ARG A 5 -11.16 -14.93 7.80
N ALA A 6 -12.07 -14.53 8.67
CA ALA A 6 -12.87 -15.40 9.54
C ALA A 6 -12.04 -16.26 10.54
N ALA A 7 -10.79 -15.89 10.83
CA ALA A 7 -10.02 -16.54 11.88
C ALA A 7 -10.50 -16.05 13.25
N ASP A 8 -10.97 -16.97 14.10
CA ASP A 8 -11.42 -16.67 15.46
C ASP A 8 -10.52 -17.35 16.50
N ILE A 9 -9.97 -16.57 17.42
CA ILE A 9 -9.16 -17.08 18.54
C ILE A 9 -9.97 -18.03 19.44
N LYS A 10 -11.29 -17.89 19.49
CA LYS A 10 -12.18 -18.77 20.25
C LYS A 10 -12.06 -20.22 19.82
N ASN A 11 -11.83 -20.49 18.53
CA ASN A 11 -11.61 -21.84 18.02
C ASN A 11 -10.44 -22.56 18.72
N ILE A 12 -9.40 -21.80 19.10
CA ILE A 12 -8.26 -22.35 19.84
C ILE A 12 -8.57 -22.45 21.33
N LEU A 13 -9.25 -21.45 21.90
CA LEU A 13 -9.57 -21.41 23.33
C LEU A 13 -10.60 -22.49 23.69
N ASP A 14 -11.57 -22.73 22.83
CA ASP A 14 -12.64 -23.70 23.04
C ASP A 14 -12.22 -25.15 22.72
N PHE A 15 -11.10 -25.34 22.00
CA PHE A 15 -10.65 -26.68 21.59
C PHE A 15 -10.52 -27.68 22.73
N THR A 16 -9.96 -27.27 23.87
CA THR A 16 -9.81 -28.13 25.04
C THR A 16 -11.13 -28.37 25.80
N ARG A 17 -12.12 -27.49 25.62
CA ARG A 17 -13.47 -27.69 26.11
C ARG A 17 -14.22 -28.70 25.26
N ASP A 18 -14.09 -28.60 23.94
CA ASP A 18 -14.77 -29.46 22.97
C ASP A 18 -14.11 -30.84 22.89
N TYR A 19 -12.81 -30.93 23.20
CA TYR A 19 -12.02 -32.16 23.25
C TYR A 19 -11.30 -32.30 24.60
N PRO A 20 -11.98 -32.76 25.67
CA PRO A 20 -11.40 -32.82 27.02
C PRO A 20 -10.19 -33.75 27.16
N GLU A 21 -10.06 -34.73 26.25
CA GLU A 21 -8.92 -35.64 26.19
C GLU A 21 -7.66 -35.03 25.55
N ALA A 22 -7.75 -33.86 24.94
CA ALA A 22 -6.64 -33.22 24.26
C ALA A 22 -5.53 -32.85 25.24
N ARG A 23 -4.28 -33.17 24.86
CA ARG A 23 -3.09 -32.80 25.61
C ARG A 23 -2.51 -31.48 25.07
N VAL A 24 -2.33 -30.52 25.94
CA VAL A 24 -1.77 -29.21 25.61
C VAL A 24 -0.26 -29.19 25.88
N TYR A 25 0.52 -29.12 24.80
CA TYR A 25 1.97 -28.89 24.88
C TYR A 25 2.29 -27.42 24.62
N ARG A 26 3.15 -26.85 25.44
CA ARG A 26 3.50 -25.42 25.39
C ARG A 26 4.91 -25.23 24.92
N LEU A 27 5.10 -24.48 23.81
CA LEU A 27 6.38 -24.01 23.34
C LEU A 27 6.57 -22.59 23.84
N GLU A 28 7.19 -22.42 25.00
CA GLU A 28 7.34 -21.11 25.68
C GLU A 28 8.68 -20.46 25.43
N GLU A 29 9.70 -21.22 25.05
CA GLU A 29 11.04 -20.70 24.78
C GLU A 29 11.11 -19.99 23.44
N ASN A 30 11.63 -18.76 23.44
CA ASN A 30 11.84 -17.96 22.25
C ASN A 30 13.32 -17.84 21.94
N TYR A 31 13.71 -18.37 20.79
CA TYR A 31 15.11 -18.40 20.30
C TYR A 31 15.39 -17.25 19.31
N ARG A 32 14.40 -16.47 18.90
CA ARG A 32 14.51 -15.39 17.90
C ARG A 32 15.00 -14.10 18.51
N SER A 33 14.22 -13.57 19.44
CA SER A 33 14.35 -12.20 19.98
C SER A 33 15.14 -12.16 21.27
N THR A 34 15.80 -11.03 21.52
CA THR A 34 16.46 -10.75 22.80
C THR A 34 15.44 -10.57 23.92
N GLU A 35 15.91 -10.67 25.16
CA GLU A 35 15.11 -10.47 26.36
C GLU A 35 14.45 -9.08 26.40
N ALA A 36 15.17 -8.03 25.98
CA ALA A 36 14.65 -6.67 25.94
C ALA A 36 13.43 -6.54 25.01
N ILE A 37 13.50 -7.12 23.82
CA ILE A 37 12.39 -7.14 22.84
C ILE A 37 11.20 -7.91 23.40
N LEU A 38 11.41 -9.10 23.95
CA LEU A 38 10.32 -9.93 24.48
C LEU A 38 9.66 -9.29 25.69
N ARG A 39 10.42 -8.64 26.58
CA ARG A 39 9.87 -7.91 27.72
C ARG A 39 8.93 -6.79 27.25
N PHE A 40 9.34 -6.01 26.24
CA PHE A 40 8.50 -4.97 25.65
C PHE A 40 7.24 -5.56 24.99
N ALA A 41 7.39 -6.57 24.14
CA ALA A 41 6.26 -7.24 23.47
C ALA A 41 5.26 -7.82 24.48
N ASN A 42 5.73 -8.50 25.50
CA ASN A 42 4.89 -9.05 26.57
C ASN A 42 4.13 -7.95 27.33
N ALA A 43 4.75 -6.77 27.56
CA ALA A 43 4.08 -5.64 28.18
C ALA A 43 2.93 -5.08 27.33
N VAL A 44 3.06 -5.11 26.01
CA VAL A 44 1.99 -4.72 25.08
C VAL A 44 0.84 -5.72 25.14
N ILE A 45 1.11 -7.03 24.94
CA ILE A 45 0.06 -8.03 24.78
C ILE A 45 -0.66 -8.39 26.11
N VAL A 46 -0.05 -8.11 27.25
CA VAL A 46 -0.65 -8.41 28.58
C VAL A 46 -1.98 -7.71 28.81
N LYS A 47 -2.24 -6.63 28.08
CA LYS A 47 -3.49 -5.85 28.16
C LYS A 47 -4.69 -6.52 27.49
N ASN A 48 -4.47 -7.60 26.72
CA ASN A 48 -5.57 -8.35 26.12
C ASN A 48 -6.19 -9.31 27.12
N ALA A 49 -7.54 -9.28 27.24
CA ALA A 49 -8.30 -10.18 28.07
C ALA A 49 -8.42 -11.59 27.43
N LEU A 50 -8.70 -11.64 26.13
CA LEU A 50 -8.80 -12.89 25.35
C LEU A 50 -7.40 -13.34 24.90
N ARG A 51 -6.69 -14.01 25.80
CA ARG A 51 -5.40 -14.64 25.50
C ARG A 51 -5.20 -15.92 26.29
N LEU A 52 -4.42 -16.83 25.74
CA LEU A 52 -3.83 -17.88 26.54
C LEU A 52 -2.83 -17.22 27.50
N ALA A 53 -2.98 -17.39 28.82
CA ALA A 53 -2.11 -16.80 29.84
C ALA A 53 -0.67 -17.30 29.68
N ARG A 54 0.14 -16.58 28.89
CA ARG A 54 1.52 -16.96 28.55
C ARG A 54 2.38 -15.73 28.29
N ALA A 55 3.65 -15.85 28.71
CA ALA A 55 4.73 -14.98 28.28
C ALA A 55 5.79 -15.85 27.59
N LEU A 56 6.25 -15.44 26.41
CA LEU A 56 7.41 -16.04 25.79
C LEU A 56 8.65 -15.78 26.67
N ARG A 57 9.40 -16.84 26.91
CA ARG A 57 10.64 -16.78 27.69
C ARG A 57 11.84 -16.61 26.76
N PRO A 58 12.70 -15.61 26.97
CA PRO A 58 13.87 -15.42 26.16
C PRO A 58 14.93 -16.48 26.46
N VAL A 59 15.45 -17.11 25.42
CA VAL A 59 16.71 -17.87 25.48
C VAL A 59 17.90 -16.94 25.37
N LYS A 60 17.78 -15.89 24.52
CA LYS A 60 18.80 -14.85 24.37
C LYS A 60 18.64 -13.78 25.45
N ARG A 61 19.59 -13.78 26.42
CA ARG A 61 19.62 -12.83 27.53
C ARG A 61 20.06 -11.43 27.09
N GLY A 62 19.60 -10.41 27.80
CA GLY A 62 19.98 -9.02 27.60
C GLY A 62 19.39 -8.45 26.30
N GLY A 63 20.22 -7.73 25.54
CA GLY A 63 19.84 -7.00 24.32
C GLY A 63 19.64 -5.51 24.59
N GLU A 64 19.69 -4.71 23.51
CA GLU A 64 19.40 -3.29 23.59
C GLU A 64 17.90 -3.05 23.84
N PRO A 65 17.55 -2.01 24.59
CA PRO A 65 16.17 -1.61 24.78
C PRO A 65 15.50 -1.30 23.45
N VAL A 66 14.20 -1.59 23.34
CA VAL A 66 13.38 -1.09 22.23
C VAL A 66 13.39 0.43 22.26
N ARG A 67 13.67 1.04 21.11
CA ARG A 67 13.75 2.50 20.97
C ARG A 67 12.42 3.04 20.48
N LEU A 68 11.93 4.09 21.12
CA LEU A 68 10.77 4.85 20.67
C LEU A 68 11.25 6.18 20.11
N TYR A 69 10.92 6.43 18.83
CA TYR A 69 11.11 7.72 18.17
C TYR A 69 9.76 8.38 17.96
N ARG A 70 9.63 9.64 18.33
CA ARG A 70 8.43 10.44 18.11
C ARG A 70 8.71 11.44 16.98
N ALA A 71 8.10 11.20 15.84
CA ALA A 71 8.13 12.10 14.70
C ALA A 71 7.01 13.16 14.78
N GLU A 72 7.20 14.29 14.15
CA GLU A 72 6.18 15.33 14.00
C GLU A 72 5.12 14.94 12.97
N ASP A 73 5.55 14.24 11.91
CA ASP A 73 4.69 13.75 10.84
C ASP A 73 5.25 12.48 10.19
N ALA A 74 4.48 11.89 9.27
CA ALA A 74 4.86 10.67 8.56
C ALA A 74 6.10 10.83 7.65
N ARG A 75 6.41 12.05 7.20
CA ARG A 75 7.61 12.32 6.40
C ARG A 75 8.86 12.32 7.26
N GLU A 76 8.78 12.95 8.42
CA GLU A 76 9.87 12.92 9.38
C GLU A 76 10.13 11.49 9.86
N GLU A 77 9.07 10.71 10.10
CA GLU A 77 9.19 9.30 10.44
C GLU A 77 9.92 8.51 9.35
N ALA A 78 9.50 8.64 8.09
CA ALA A 78 10.13 7.94 6.96
C ALA A 78 11.58 8.39 6.75
N ARG A 79 11.86 9.69 6.91
CA ARG A 79 13.22 10.25 6.84
C ARG A 79 14.11 9.66 7.93
N PHE A 80 13.63 9.64 9.18
CA PHE A 80 14.36 9.07 10.32
C PHE A 80 14.69 7.59 10.08
N VAL A 81 13.73 6.79 9.61
CA VAL A 81 13.95 5.37 9.30
C VAL A 81 15.05 5.22 8.25
N ALA A 82 14.98 5.98 7.15
CA ALA A 82 15.98 5.93 6.08
C ALA A 82 17.37 6.39 6.55
N GLU A 83 17.43 7.41 7.42
CA GLU A 83 18.67 7.89 8.03
C GLU A 83 19.31 6.85 8.95
N GLU A 84 18.50 6.22 9.79
CA GLU A 84 18.99 5.21 10.70
C GLU A 84 19.48 3.95 9.95
N ILE A 85 18.78 3.51 8.91
CA ILE A 85 19.23 2.42 8.04
C ILE A 85 20.53 2.80 7.31
N ALA A 86 20.64 4.02 6.78
CA ALA A 86 21.86 4.51 6.14
C ALA A 86 23.06 4.53 7.11
N ARG A 87 22.82 4.98 8.34
CA ARG A 87 23.83 5.03 9.41
C ARG A 87 24.33 3.63 9.81
N LEU A 88 23.43 2.65 9.84
CA LEU A 88 23.75 1.26 10.20
C LEU A 88 24.43 0.52 9.02
N GLY A 89 24.17 0.93 7.79
CA GLY A 89 24.82 0.41 6.58
C GLY A 89 24.38 -0.99 6.15
N PRO A 90 24.92 -1.46 5.00
CA PRO A 90 24.61 -2.79 4.46
C PRO A 90 25.11 -3.94 5.36
N PRO A 91 24.66 -5.19 5.12
CA PRO A 91 23.75 -5.60 4.04
C PRO A 91 22.30 -5.22 4.32
N TRP A 92 21.56 -4.81 3.26
CA TRP A 92 20.22 -4.20 3.38
C TRP A 92 19.11 -5.18 3.74
N ASP A 93 19.29 -6.47 3.51
CA ASP A 93 18.34 -7.54 3.86
C ASP A 93 18.21 -7.78 5.39
N ARG A 94 19.06 -7.12 6.18
CA ARG A 94 18.96 -7.13 7.65
C ARG A 94 17.77 -6.34 8.17
N TYR A 95 17.20 -5.43 7.38
CA TYR A 95 16.21 -4.46 7.81
C TYR A 95 14.83 -4.81 7.30
N ALA A 96 13.83 -4.66 8.16
CA ALA A 96 12.43 -4.64 7.79
C ALA A 96 11.76 -3.40 8.36
N VAL A 97 10.92 -2.77 7.55
CA VAL A 97 10.01 -1.71 7.97
C VAL A 97 8.58 -2.24 7.88
N LEU A 98 7.92 -2.30 9.02
CA LEU A 98 6.59 -2.87 9.17
C LEU A 98 5.56 -1.77 9.39
N TYR A 99 4.48 -1.82 8.67
CA TYR A 99 3.40 -0.85 8.72
C TYR A 99 2.04 -1.54 8.75
N ARG A 100 1.00 -0.79 9.12
CA ARG A 100 -0.36 -1.33 9.25
C ARG A 100 -1.09 -1.39 7.91
N THR A 101 -0.98 -0.37 7.08
CA THR A 101 -1.67 -0.27 5.79
C THR A 101 -0.71 -0.07 4.64
N ASN A 102 -1.11 -0.54 3.46
CA ASN A 102 -0.29 -0.46 2.25
C ASN A 102 0.04 0.98 1.85
N ALA A 103 -0.85 1.93 2.10
CA ALA A 103 -0.65 3.35 1.77
C ALA A 103 0.61 3.94 2.41
N GLN A 104 1.00 3.46 3.61
CA GLN A 104 2.18 3.94 4.33
C GLN A 104 3.50 3.68 3.61
N SER A 105 3.55 2.74 2.64
CA SER A 105 4.79 2.38 1.95
C SER A 105 5.37 3.52 1.12
N ARG A 106 4.53 4.42 0.56
CA ARG A 106 4.97 5.48 -0.36
C ARG A 106 6.10 6.34 0.19
N LEU A 107 5.91 6.91 1.38
CA LEU A 107 6.91 7.80 1.99
C LEU A 107 8.20 7.05 2.34
N LEU A 108 8.08 5.80 2.76
CA LEU A 108 9.22 4.93 3.04
C LEU A 108 10.00 4.58 1.78
N GLU A 109 9.31 4.20 0.70
CA GLU A 109 9.90 3.95 -0.62
C GLU A 109 10.66 5.19 -1.10
N GLN A 110 10.04 6.37 -1.04
CA GLN A 110 10.68 7.63 -1.43
C GLN A 110 11.88 8.00 -0.56
N ALA A 111 11.78 7.87 0.76
CA ALA A 111 12.86 8.23 1.67
C ALA A 111 14.10 7.31 1.49
N LEU A 112 13.89 6.01 1.28
CA LEU A 112 14.97 5.04 1.01
C LEU A 112 15.58 5.27 -0.36
N ALA A 113 14.75 5.46 -1.40
CA ALA A 113 15.19 5.75 -2.76
C ALA A 113 16.01 7.05 -2.83
N GLY A 114 15.59 8.10 -2.14
CA GLY A 114 16.32 9.37 -2.05
C GLY A 114 17.71 9.26 -1.41
N ARG A 115 18.00 8.16 -0.73
CA ARG A 115 19.33 7.85 -0.16
C ARG A 115 20.06 6.74 -0.91
N GLY A 116 19.53 6.27 -2.05
CA GLY A 116 20.10 5.18 -2.82
C GLY A 116 20.04 3.83 -2.09
N ILE A 117 19.16 3.66 -1.10
CA ILE A 117 19.00 2.41 -0.36
C ILE A 117 17.96 1.55 -1.07
N PRO A 118 18.34 0.37 -1.59
CA PRO A 118 17.42 -0.51 -2.29
C PRO A 118 16.39 -1.10 -1.32
N ALA A 119 15.12 -1.02 -1.70
CA ALA A 119 14.02 -1.56 -0.94
C ALA A 119 13.12 -2.43 -1.83
N ARG A 120 12.29 -3.27 -1.20
CA ARG A 120 11.23 -4.02 -1.88
C ARG A 120 9.99 -4.13 -1.03
N VAL A 121 8.83 -4.03 -1.64
CA VAL A 121 7.55 -4.33 -1.00
C VAL A 121 7.33 -5.85 -1.03
N VAL A 122 7.16 -6.46 0.14
CA VAL A 122 6.97 -7.90 0.29
C VAL A 122 5.47 -8.22 0.32
N GLY A 123 5.03 -9.14 -0.54
CA GLY A 123 3.63 -9.53 -0.65
C GLY A 123 2.76 -8.56 -1.43
N GLY A 124 3.37 -7.65 -2.18
CA GLY A 124 2.70 -6.65 -3.01
C GLY A 124 3.65 -6.03 -4.03
N VAL A 125 3.24 -4.90 -4.57
CA VAL A 125 4.01 -4.07 -5.49
C VAL A 125 4.24 -2.69 -4.88
N GLY A 126 5.21 -1.94 -5.39
CA GLY A 126 5.47 -0.56 -5.00
C GLY A 126 4.22 0.33 -5.14
N PHE A 127 4.20 1.44 -4.43
CA PHE A 127 2.99 2.28 -4.34
C PHE A 127 2.49 2.72 -5.72
N PHE A 128 3.37 3.23 -6.58
CA PHE A 128 3.00 3.71 -7.92
C PHE A 128 2.73 2.58 -8.93
N GLU A 129 3.02 1.33 -8.56
CA GLU A 129 2.73 0.14 -9.36
C GLU A 129 1.36 -0.51 -9.06
N ARG A 130 0.65 -0.04 -8.04
CA ARG A 130 -0.69 -0.54 -7.68
C ARG A 130 -1.70 -0.20 -8.74
N ALA A 131 -2.64 -1.12 -8.99
CA ALA A 131 -3.59 -1.02 -10.11
C ALA A 131 -4.40 0.28 -10.08
N GLU A 132 -4.99 0.62 -8.93
CA GLU A 132 -5.79 1.83 -8.74
C GLU A 132 -4.96 3.11 -8.91
N VAL A 133 -3.71 3.10 -8.47
CA VAL A 133 -2.78 4.22 -8.65
C VAL A 133 -2.40 4.36 -10.13
N LYS A 134 -2.06 3.25 -10.79
CA LYS A 134 -1.75 3.23 -12.23
C LYS A 134 -2.91 3.70 -13.09
N ASP A 135 -4.15 3.38 -12.72
CA ASP A 135 -5.32 3.84 -13.45
C ASP A 135 -5.41 5.36 -13.41
N LEU A 136 -5.30 5.96 -12.22
CA LEU A 136 -5.38 7.41 -12.05
C LEU A 136 -4.19 8.13 -12.73
N LEU A 137 -2.98 7.58 -12.63
CA LEU A 137 -1.82 8.10 -13.35
C LEU A 137 -1.97 8.01 -14.87
N ALA A 138 -2.63 6.96 -15.38
CA ALA A 138 -2.88 6.83 -16.81
C ALA A 138 -3.86 7.90 -17.31
N TYR A 139 -4.90 8.25 -16.55
CA TYR A 139 -5.74 9.41 -16.86
C TYR A 139 -4.94 10.72 -16.91
N ALA A 140 -4.06 10.92 -15.93
CA ALA A 140 -3.21 12.11 -15.88
C ALA A 140 -2.27 12.21 -17.08
N ARG A 141 -1.62 11.10 -17.45
CA ARG A 141 -0.75 11.03 -18.63
C ARG A 141 -1.53 11.27 -19.92
N LEU A 142 -2.71 10.67 -20.06
CA LEU A 142 -3.55 10.86 -21.23
C LEU A 142 -4.05 12.30 -21.37
N ALA A 143 -4.39 12.96 -20.27
CA ALA A 143 -4.80 14.37 -20.27
C ALA A 143 -3.66 15.29 -20.74
N LEU A 144 -2.42 15.05 -20.28
CA LEU A 144 -1.24 15.79 -20.69
C LEU A 144 -0.79 15.46 -22.13
N ASN A 145 -0.93 14.19 -22.52
CA ASN A 145 -0.52 13.72 -23.83
C ASN A 145 -1.55 12.74 -24.43
N PRO A 146 -2.50 13.22 -25.23
CA PRO A 146 -3.51 12.36 -25.87
C PRO A 146 -2.94 11.31 -26.84
N LEU A 147 -1.67 11.44 -27.23
CA LEU A 147 -1.00 10.45 -28.08
C LEU A 147 -0.47 9.24 -27.30
N ASP A 148 -0.56 9.25 -25.98
CA ASP A 148 -0.19 8.10 -25.16
C ASP A 148 -1.22 6.96 -25.29
N ALA A 149 -0.98 6.11 -26.28
CA ALA A 149 -1.86 4.98 -26.61
C ALA A 149 -1.91 3.92 -25.49
N VAL A 150 -0.87 3.82 -24.66
CA VAL A 150 -0.81 2.87 -23.53
C VAL A 150 -1.78 3.33 -22.43
N SER A 151 -1.67 4.60 -22.04
CA SER A 151 -2.58 5.20 -21.08
C SER A 151 -4.02 5.21 -21.59
N LEU A 152 -4.24 5.57 -22.84
CA LEU A 152 -5.56 5.52 -23.46
C LEU A 152 -6.19 4.13 -23.35
N LYS A 153 -5.47 3.09 -23.76
CA LYS A 153 -5.96 1.71 -23.69
C LYS A 153 -6.29 1.29 -22.28
N ARG A 154 -5.50 1.72 -21.31
CA ARG A 154 -5.70 1.37 -19.90
C ARG A 154 -7.00 1.94 -19.34
N VAL A 155 -7.29 3.21 -19.60
CA VAL A 155 -8.42 3.91 -18.99
C VAL A 155 -9.71 3.91 -19.79
N LEU A 156 -9.66 3.49 -21.06
CA LEU A 156 -10.78 3.54 -21.98
C LEU A 156 -12.08 2.92 -21.42
N ASN A 157 -11.96 1.82 -20.68
CA ASN A 157 -13.06 1.13 -20.03
C ASN A 157 -12.83 0.89 -18.53
N THR A 158 -12.07 1.75 -17.88
CA THR A 158 -11.79 1.70 -16.44
C THR A 158 -12.09 3.07 -15.80
N PRO A 159 -13.14 3.24 -15.01
CA PRO A 159 -14.22 2.27 -14.71
C PRO A 159 -14.98 1.79 -15.95
N PRO A 160 -15.70 0.65 -15.88
CA PRO A 160 -16.48 0.11 -17.00
C PRO A 160 -17.51 1.12 -17.51
N ARG A 161 -17.53 1.36 -18.82
CA ARG A 161 -18.46 2.31 -19.48
C ARG A 161 -19.05 1.80 -20.77
N GLY A 162 -18.96 0.47 -20.98
CA GLY A 162 -19.53 -0.16 -22.18
C GLY A 162 -18.63 -0.09 -23.43
N ILE A 163 -17.36 0.27 -23.28
CA ILE A 163 -16.38 0.26 -24.36
C ILE A 163 -15.59 -1.04 -24.32
N GLY A 164 -16.17 -2.09 -24.88
CA GLY A 164 -15.55 -3.41 -24.88
C GLY A 164 -14.46 -3.60 -25.94
N PRO A 165 -13.77 -4.77 -25.94
CA PRO A 165 -12.71 -5.09 -26.90
C PRO A 165 -13.13 -4.99 -28.36
N ALA A 166 -14.38 -5.36 -28.70
CA ALA A 166 -14.91 -5.26 -30.05
C ALA A 166 -15.03 -3.80 -30.56
N THR A 167 -15.48 -2.89 -29.70
CA THR A 167 -15.52 -1.45 -29.99
C THR A 167 -14.13 -0.89 -30.18
N TRP A 168 -13.21 -1.25 -29.32
CA TRP A 168 -11.80 -0.83 -29.44
C TRP A 168 -11.15 -1.36 -30.73
N ALA A 169 -11.35 -2.62 -31.09
CA ALA A 169 -10.84 -3.18 -32.35
C ALA A 169 -11.34 -2.39 -33.56
N ARG A 170 -12.62 -1.96 -33.58
CA ARG A 170 -13.17 -1.12 -34.65
C ARG A 170 -12.53 0.27 -34.71
N VAL A 171 -12.22 0.87 -33.53
CA VAL A 171 -11.47 2.14 -33.46
C VAL A 171 -10.08 1.97 -34.03
N GLN A 172 -9.38 0.89 -33.66
CA GLN A 172 -8.04 0.60 -34.20
C GLN A 172 -8.06 0.39 -35.74
N LEU A 173 -9.08 -0.30 -36.26
CA LEU A 173 -9.23 -0.46 -37.69
C LEU A 173 -9.43 0.91 -38.39
N LEU A 174 -10.30 1.75 -37.84
CA LEU A 174 -10.49 3.12 -38.35
C LEU A 174 -9.19 3.94 -38.30
N ALA A 175 -8.39 3.79 -37.24
CA ALA A 175 -7.08 4.44 -37.11
C ALA A 175 -6.15 4.03 -38.27
N GLN A 176 -6.09 2.73 -38.58
CA GLN A 176 -5.28 2.19 -39.65
C GLN A 176 -5.78 2.66 -41.04
N GLU A 177 -7.08 2.58 -41.28
CA GLU A 177 -7.69 2.97 -42.56
C GLU A 177 -7.49 4.46 -42.88
N LYS A 178 -7.57 5.32 -41.88
CA LYS A 178 -7.44 6.77 -42.04
C LYS A 178 -6.03 7.32 -41.74
N GLY A 179 -5.10 6.48 -41.26
CA GLY A 179 -3.77 6.91 -40.87
C GLY A 179 -3.80 7.86 -39.67
N LEU A 180 -4.75 7.69 -38.73
CA LEU A 180 -4.93 8.55 -37.56
C LEU A 180 -4.27 7.97 -36.33
N PRO A 181 -3.76 8.83 -35.42
CA PRO A 181 -3.43 8.40 -34.06
C PRO A 181 -4.66 7.81 -33.36
N PRO A 182 -4.50 6.87 -32.39
CA PRO A 182 -5.61 6.22 -31.69
C PRO A 182 -6.63 7.19 -31.06
N TRP A 183 -6.16 8.29 -30.48
CA TRP A 183 -7.01 9.32 -29.89
C TRP A 183 -7.89 10.02 -30.95
N GLU A 184 -7.30 10.42 -32.08
CA GLU A 184 -8.04 11.06 -33.16
C GLU A 184 -9.04 10.09 -33.81
N ALA A 185 -8.65 8.83 -33.98
CA ALA A 185 -9.57 7.78 -34.48
C ALA A 185 -10.73 7.54 -33.49
N LEU A 186 -10.48 7.61 -32.20
CA LEU A 186 -11.51 7.51 -31.16
C LEU A 186 -12.50 8.68 -31.23
N LYS A 187 -12.04 9.90 -31.39
CA LYS A 187 -12.90 11.07 -31.61
C LYS A 187 -13.74 10.95 -32.88
N GLU A 188 -13.14 10.47 -33.94
CA GLU A 188 -13.86 10.22 -35.20
C GLU A 188 -14.90 9.12 -35.02
N ALA A 189 -14.57 8.02 -34.35
CA ALA A 189 -15.50 6.94 -34.01
C ALA A 189 -16.67 7.43 -33.14
N ALA A 190 -16.40 8.33 -32.18
CA ALA A 190 -17.41 8.94 -31.34
C ALA A 190 -18.44 9.75 -32.11
N ARG A 191 -18.04 10.30 -33.29
CA ARG A 191 -18.92 11.06 -34.19
C ARG A 191 -19.68 10.17 -35.16
N THR A 192 -19.07 9.10 -35.66
CA THR A 192 -19.52 8.34 -36.84
C THR A 192 -20.11 6.97 -36.50
N PHE A 193 -19.72 6.34 -35.39
CA PHE A 193 -20.23 5.01 -35.08
C PHE A 193 -21.68 5.04 -34.58
N PRO A 194 -22.50 4.07 -34.95
CA PRO A 194 -23.79 3.89 -34.32
C PRO A 194 -23.63 3.52 -32.86
N ARG A 195 -24.48 4.07 -31.97
CA ARG A 195 -24.44 3.86 -30.52
C ARG A 195 -23.10 4.25 -29.88
N ALA A 196 -22.49 5.32 -30.37
CA ALA A 196 -21.19 5.81 -29.90
C ALA A 196 -21.27 6.64 -28.60
N GLU A 197 -22.37 6.58 -27.86
CA GLU A 197 -22.58 7.36 -26.65
C GLU A 197 -21.47 7.14 -25.61
N PRO A 198 -21.06 5.89 -25.29
CA PRO A 198 -19.93 5.66 -24.39
C PRO A 198 -18.62 6.29 -24.88
N LEU A 199 -18.36 6.28 -26.18
CA LEU A 199 -17.18 6.94 -26.76
C LEU A 199 -17.25 8.45 -26.61
N ARG A 200 -18.42 9.05 -26.86
CA ARG A 200 -18.65 10.50 -26.69
C ARG A 200 -18.43 10.94 -25.25
N HIS A 201 -18.99 10.20 -24.29
CA HIS A 201 -18.79 10.50 -22.85
C HIS A 201 -17.32 10.40 -22.47
N PHE A 202 -16.62 9.38 -22.95
CA PHE A 202 -15.19 9.24 -22.64
C PHE A 202 -14.35 10.37 -23.28
N VAL A 203 -14.63 10.74 -24.54
CA VAL A 203 -13.94 11.87 -25.19
C VAL A 203 -14.18 13.15 -24.41
N ALA A 204 -15.44 13.45 -24.06
CA ALA A 204 -15.80 14.64 -23.30
C ALA A 204 -15.07 14.68 -21.92
N LEU A 205 -15.02 13.54 -21.23
CA LEU A 205 -14.30 13.42 -19.96
C LEU A 205 -12.81 13.77 -20.12
N VAL A 206 -12.15 13.21 -21.14
CA VAL A 206 -10.71 13.46 -21.36
C VAL A 206 -10.49 14.92 -21.75
N GLU A 207 -11.33 15.51 -22.60
CA GLU A 207 -11.25 16.94 -22.97
C GLU A 207 -11.44 17.84 -21.73
N GLU A 208 -12.40 17.53 -20.87
CA GLU A 208 -12.59 18.23 -19.59
C GLU A 208 -11.34 18.12 -18.67
N LEU A 209 -10.74 16.95 -18.58
CA LEU A 209 -9.51 16.75 -17.81
C LEU A 209 -8.32 17.52 -18.40
N GLN A 210 -8.25 17.70 -19.73
CA GLN A 210 -7.21 18.50 -20.38
C GLN A 210 -7.26 19.98 -19.96
N ASP A 211 -8.46 20.50 -19.72
CA ASP A 211 -8.61 21.88 -19.24
C ASP A 211 -8.07 22.09 -17.82
N LEU A 212 -7.88 21.00 -17.05
CA LEU A 212 -7.41 21.02 -15.67
C LEU A 212 -5.90 20.79 -15.50
N VAL A 213 -5.17 20.44 -16.56
CA VAL A 213 -3.76 20.02 -16.44
C VAL A 213 -2.81 21.13 -15.95
N PHE A 214 -3.16 22.40 -16.14
CA PHE A 214 -2.36 23.54 -15.70
C PHE A 214 -2.70 24.01 -14.28
N GLY A 215 -3.68 23.38 -13.64
CA GLY A 215 -4.05 23.66 -12.26
C GLY A 215 -3.31 22.75 -11.26
N PRO A 216 -3.65 22.88 -9.96
CA PRO A 216 -3.10 22.02 -8.92
C PRO A 216 -3.36 20.54 -9.21
N ALA A 217 -2.33 19.70 -9.09
CA ALA A 217 -2.45 18.26 -9.34
C ALA A 217 -3.52 17.59 -8.45
N GLU A 218 -3.64 18.00 -7.20
CA GLU A 218 -4.70 17.49 -6.30
C GLU A 218 -6.10 17.78 -6.86
N ALA A 219 -6.35 18.98 -7.37
CA ALA A 219 -7.64 19.37 -7.94
C ALA A 219 -8.00 18.53 -9.16
N PHE A 220 -7.01 18.25 -10.05
CA PHE A 220 -7.17 17.35 -11.19
C PHE A 220 -7.66 15.95 -10.73
N PHE A 221 -6.98 15.33 -9.76
CA PHE A 221 -7.37 13.99 -9.30
C PHE A 221 -8.69 13.99 -8.55
N ARG A 222 -9.03 15.02 -7.78
CA ARG A 222 -10.35 15.13 -7.13
C ARG A 222 -11.46 15.17 -8.17
N HIS A 223 -11.30 16.01 -9.19
CA HIS A 223 -12.27 16.09 -10.27
C HIS A 223 -12.39 14.76 -11.03
N LEU A 224 -11.27 14.11 -11.35
CA LEU A 224 -11.26 12.79 -11.98
C LEU A 224 -12.04 11.74 -11.17
N LEU A 225 -11.83 11.69 -9.86
CA LEU A 225 -12.51 10.74 -8.96
C LEU A 225 -14.02 10.96 -8.94
N GLU A 226 -14.47 12.22 -8.93
CA GLU A 226 -15.88 12.59 -8.96
C GLU A 226 -16.51 12.29 -10.34
N ALA A 227 -15.87 12.73 -11.42
CA ALA A 227 -16.38 12.56 -12.78
C ALA A 227 -16.50 11.09 -13.22
N THR A 228 -15.68 10.21 -12.64
CA THR A 228 -15.68 8.78 -12.97
C THR A 228 -16.38 7.90 -11.94
N ASP A 229 -16.78 8.47 -10.78
CA ASP A 229 -17.23 7.73 -9.60
C ASP A 229 -16.27 6.57 -9.24
N TYR A 230 -14.96 6.84 -9.36
CA TYR A 230 -13.92 5.83 -9.19
C TYR A 230 -13.96 5.13 -7.81
N PRO A 231 -14.29 5.83 -6.70
CA PRO A 231 -14.44 5.18 -5.39
C PRO A 231 -15.57 4.14 -5.35
N ALA A 232 -16.71 4.39 -5.99
CA ALA A 232 -17.79 3.41 -6.09
C ALA A 232 -17.37 2.21 -6.94
N TYR A 233 -16.68 2.45 -8.06
CA TYR A 233 -16.10 1.39 -8.89
C TYR A 233 -15.17 0.48 -8.06
N LEU A 234 -14.30 1.03 -7.22
CA LEU A 234 -13.41 0.22 -6.38
C LEU A 234 -14.19 -0.66 -5.39
N ARG A 235 -15.26 -0.14 -4.80
CA ARG A 235 -16.10 -0.93 -3.88
C ARG A 235 -16.85 -2.06 -4.58
N GLU A 236 -17.28 -1.82 -5.81
CA GLU A 236 -17.99 -2.84 -6.60
C GLU A 236 -17.04 -3.90 -7.16
N ALA A 237 -15.92 -3.48 -7.74
CA ALA A 237 -14.98 -4.37 -8.42
C ALA A 237 -14.08 -5.16 -7.44
N TYR A 238 -13.81 -4.61 -6.24
CA TYR A 238 -12.88 -5.16 -5.27
C TYR A 238 -13.44 -5.13 -3.84
N PRO A 239 -14.59 -5.75 -3.56
CA PRO A 239 -15.28 -5.62 -2.26
C PRO A 239 -14.44 -6.05 -1.06
N GLU A 240 -13.51 -7.00 -1.24
CA GLU A 240 -12.64 -7.47 -0.15
C GLU A 240 -11.49 -6.50 0.17
N ASP A 241 -11.00 -5.77 -0.83
CA ASP A 241 -9.82 -4.89 -0.74
C ASP A 241 -10.18 -3.41 -0.90
N ALA A 242 -11.45 -3.07 -1.00
CA ALA A 242 -11.91 -1.72 -1.36
C ALA A 242 -11.33 -0.63 -0.46
N GLU A 243 -11.35 -0.84 0.85
CA GLU A 243 -10.86 0.16 1.82
C GLU A 243 -9.34 0.37 1.69
N ASP A 244 -8.56 -0.69 1.52
CA ASP A 244 -7.12 -0.59 1.30
C ASP A 244 -6.79 0.18 0.00
N ARG A 245 -7.58 -0.04 -1.07
CA ARG A 245 -7.43 0.67 -2.34
C ARG A 245 -7.84 2.13 -2.23
N LEU A 246 -8.91 2.43 -1.49
CA LEU A 246 -9.34 3.80 -1.21
C LEU A 246 -8.29 4.56 -0.39
N GLU A 247 -7.65 3.92 0.58
CA GLU A 247 -6.51 4.52 1.30
C GLU A 247 -5.33 4.82 0.36
N ASN A 248 -5.07 3.96 -0.64
CA ASN A 248 -4.07 4.25 -1.67
C ASN A 248 -4.46 5.46 -2.53
N VAL A 249 -5.73 5.61 -2.88
CA VAL A 249 -6.24 6.79 -3.61
C VAL A 249 -6.09 8.06 -2.76
N GLU A 250 -6.43 8.02 -1.48
CA GLU A 250 -6.23 9.14 -0.56
C GLU A 250 -4.75 9.52 -0.43
N GLU A 251 -3.85 8.53 -0.41
CA GLU A 251 -2.41 8.76 -0.36
C GLU A 251 -1.89 9.37 -1.66
N LEU A 252 -2.45 8.97 -2.81
CA LEU A 252 -2.14 9.62 -4.09
C LEU A 252 -2.55 11.10 -4.09
N LEU A 253 -3.73 11.44 -3.54
CA LEU A 253 -4.16 12.83 -3.40
C LEU A 253 -3.21 13.64 -2.51
N ARG A 254 -2.74 13.04 -1.39
CA ARG A 254 -1.75 13.69 -0.53
C ARG A 254 -0.44 13.94 -1.26
N ALA A 255 0.02 12.95 -2.04
CA ALA A 255 1.22 13.11 -2.87
C ALA A 255 1.04 14.21 -3.93
N ALA A 256 -0.11 14.24 -4.60
CA ALA A 256 -0.42 15.24 -5.61
C ALA A 256 -0.46 16.67 -5.05
N LYS A 257 -0.91 16.86 -3.80
CA LYS A 257 -0.91 18.15 -3.10
C LYS A 257 0.49 18.74 -2.89
N GLU A 258 1.51 17.89 -2.91
CA GLU A 258 2.91 18.30 -2.72
C GLU A 258 3.55 18.85 -3.99
N ALA A 259 2.92 18.65 -5.16
CA ALA A 259 3.39 19.09 -6.46
C ALA A 259 2.79 20.45 -6.84
N GLU A 260 3.51 21.20 -7.65
CA GLU A 260 3.05 22.50 -8.14
C GLU A 260 1.91 22.33 -9.14
N ASP A 261 2.08 21.41 -10.08
CA ASP A 261 1.10 21.08 -11.11
C ASP A 261 1.15 19.57 -11.46
N LEU A 262 0.35 19.15 -12.43
CA LEU A 262 0.25 17.77 -12.85
C LEU A 262 1.53 17.24 -13.49
N GLN A 263 2.28 18.08 -14.22
CA GLN A 263 3.54 17.68 -14.85
C GLN A 263 4.62 17.44 -13.80
N ASP A 264 4.79 18.39 -12.85
CA ASP A 264 5.71 18.22 -11.71
C ASP A 264 5.40 16.96 -10.91
N PHE A 265 4.10 16.67 -10.70
CA PHE A 265 3.70 15.44 -10.02
C PHE A 265 4.16 14.18 -10.78
N LEU A 266 3.89 14.09 -12.08
CA LEU A 266 4.28 12.92 -12.88
C LEU A 266 5.80 12.77 -13.01
N ASP A 267 6.55 13.87 -13.05
CA ASP A 267 8.01 13.84 -13.07
C ASP A 267 8.57 13.26 -11.75
N ARG A 268 8.02 13.65 -10.61
CA ARG A 268 8.37 13.05 -9.29
C ARG A 268 8.05 11.57 -9.22
N VAL A 269 6.90 11.15 -9.74
CA VAL A 269 6.53 9.72 -9.84
C VAL A 269 7.55 8.96 -10.69
N ALA A 270 7.95 9.50 -11.83
CA ALA A 270 8.93 8.87 -12.72
C ALA A 270 10.32 8.76 -12.08
N LEU A 271 10.74 9.74 -11.29
CA LEU A 271 11.99 9.70 -10.54
C LEU A 271 11.99 8.61 -9.46
N THR A 272 10.89 8.45 -8.75
CA THR A 272 10.73 7.40 -7.74
C THR A 272 10.82 6.01 -8.37
N ALA A 273 10.13 5.78 -9.47
CA ALA A 273 10.15 4.49 -10.18
C ALA A 273 11.55 4.12 -10.70
N LYS A 274 12.35 5.08 -11.18
CA LYS A 274 13.74 4.83 -11.61
C LYS A 274 14.68 4.48 -10.47
N ALA A 275 14.45 5.03 -9.27
CA ALA A 275 15.26 4.74 -8.10
C ALA A 275 15.02 3.33 -7.55
N GLU A 276 13.89 2.71 -7.90
CA GLU A 276 13.53 1.33 -7.53
C GLU A 276 14.18 0.25 -8.44
N GLU A 277 14.75 0.64 -9.59
CA GLU A 277 15.50 -0.28 -10.45
C GLU A 277 16.78 -0.75 -9.74
N PRO A 278 17.04 -2.06 -9.71
CA PRO A 278 18.14 -2.61 -8.93
C PRO A 278 19.49 -2.26 -9.52
N ALA A 279 20.28 -1.45 -8.81
CA ALA A 279 21.71 -1.63 -8.84
C ALA A 279 22.05 -3.01 -8.22
N GLU A 280 23.18 -3.61 -8.55
CA GLU A 280 23.73 -4.82 -7.93
C GLU A 280 24.02 -4.56 -6.44
N ALA A 281 22.96 -4.57 -5.61
CA ALA A 281 23.06 -4.23 -4.20
C ALA A 281 23.00 -5.50 -3.34
N GLU A 282 23.82 -5.56 -2.29
CA GLU A 282 23.79 -6.59 -1.27
C GLU A 282 22.46 -6.58 -0.48
N GLY A 283 21.48 -7.30 -1.00
CA GLY A 283 20.14 -7.39 -0.40
C GLY A 283 19.27 -6.15 -0.61
N ARG A 284 18.09 -6.15 0.00
CA ARG A 284 17.12 -5.04 -0.05
C ARG A 284 16.40 -4.91 1.28
N VAL A 285 16.12 -3.68 1.70
CA VAL A 285 15.23 -3.42 2.84
C VAL A 285 13.85 -3.96 2.53
N ALA A 286 13.28 -4.75 3.44
CA ALA A 286 11.95 -5.31 3.29
C ALA A 286 10.90 -4.33 3.84
N LEU A 287 9.97 -3.90 2.98
CA LEU A 287 8.81 -3.08 3.33
C LEU A 287 7.58 -3.97 3.30
N MET A 288 6.80 -4.05 4.37
CA MET A 288 5.63 -4.91 4.39
C MET A 288 4.61 -4.55 5.45
N THR A 289 3.37 -4.98 5.24
CA THR A 289 2.36 -4.90 6.29
C THR A 289 2.69 -5.85 7.44
N LEU A 290 2.19 -5.52 8.63
CA LEU A 290 2.27 -6.39 9.81
C LEU A 290 1.73 -7.81 9.55
N HIS A 291 0.69 -7.93 8.72
CA HIS A 291 0.12 -9.22 8.35
C HIS A 291 1.09 -10.07 7.52
N ASN A 292 1.79 -9.45 6.58
CA ASN A 292 2.78 -10.13 5.73
C ASN A 292 4.07 -10.48 6.49
N ALA A 293 4.33 -9.82 7.61
CA ALA A 293 5.48 -10.10 8.45
C ALA A 293 5.34 -11.40 9.28
N LYS A 294 4.12 -11.96 9.38
CA LYS A 294 3.91 -13.21 10.12
C LYS A 294 4.75 -14.34 9.54
N GLY A 295 5.52 -15.01 10.38
CA GLY A 295 6.42 -16.11 9.98
C GLY A 295 7.82 -15.67 9.56
N LEU A 296 8.02 -14.39 9.27
CA LEU A 296 9.33 -13.83 8.93
C LEU A 296 10.09 -13.37 10.19
N GLU A 297 11.39 -13.08 10.02
CA GLU A 297 12.24 -12.56 11.09
C GLU A 297 13.43 -11.80 10.53
N PHE A 298 13.81 -10.70 11.19
CA PHE A 298 14.87 -9.79 10.73
C PHE A 298 15.78 -9.37 11.89
N PRO A 299 17.08 -9.15 11.65
CA PRO A 299 17.97 -8.60 12.67
C PRO A 299 17.48 -7.27 13.25
N VAL A 300 16.98 -6.36 12.41
CA VAL A 300 16.50 -5.02 12.77
C VAL A 300 15.11 -4.79 12.19
N VAL A 301 14.18 -4.34 13.02
CA VAL A 301 12.80 -4.06 12.63
C VAL A 301 12.44 -2.63 13.03
N PHE A 302 11.89 -1.90 12.11
CA PHE A 302 11.21 -0.62 12.35
C PHE A 302 9.70 -0.86 12.27
N LEU A 303 8.98 -0.54 13.33
CA LEU A 303 7.53 -0.55 13.37
C LEU A 303 7.04 0.89 13.30
N VAL A 304 6.44 1.27 12.19
CA VAL A 304 6.07 2.67 11.90
C VAL A 304 4.56 2.89 11.94
N GLY A 305 4.15 4.17 12.10
CA GLY A 305 2.75 4.55 12.18
C GLY A 305 2.07 4.05 13.45
N VAL A 306 2.80 4.00 14.57
CA VAL A 306 2.24 3.60 15.88
C VAL A 306 1.52 4.79 16.50
N GLU A 307 0.35 5.10 15.95
CA GLU A 307 -0.48 6.22 16.36
C GLU A 307 -1.97 5.93 16.15
N GLU A 308 -2.83 6.67 16.86
CA GLU A 308 -4.29 6.54 16.75
C GLU A 308 -4.77 6.75 15.31
N GLY A 309 -5.57 5.80 14.83
CA GLY A 309 -6.11 5.80 13.48
C GLY A 309 -5.30 4.98 12.47
N LEU A 310 -4.01 4.70 12.73
CA LEU A 310 -3.15 3.83 11.93
C LEU A 310 -2.88 2.50 12.63
N LEU A 311 -2.25 2.53 13.80
CA LEU A 311 -2.04 1.35 14.65
C LEU A 311 -2.23 1.76 16.13
N PRO A 312 -3.41 1.58 16.70
CA PRO A 312 -4.56 0.82 16.20
C PRO A 312 -5.30 1.50 15.04
N HIS A 313 -5.76 0.69 14.07
CA HIS A 313 -6.46 1.18 12.88
C HIS A 313 -7.86 1.73 13.23
N ARG A 314 -8.26 2.87 12.61
CA ARG A 314 -9.55 3.54 12.86
C ARG A 314 -10.77 2.63 12.78
N ASN A 315 -10.79 1.67 11.85
CA ASN A 315 -11.90 0.74 11.68
C ASN A 315 -11.95 -0.36 12.76
N SER A 316 -10.88 -0.55 13.52
CA SER A 316 -10.76 -1.61 14.53
C SER A 316 -11.02 -1.13 15.95
N VAL A 317 -10.98 0.19 16.22
CA VAL A 317 -11.07 0.72 17.60
C VAL A 317 -12.49 0.83 18.15
N SER A 318 -13.50 0.59 17.32
CA SER A 318 -14.91 0.67 17.73
C SER A 318 -15.34 -0.49 18.67
N THR A 319 -14.58 -1.58 18.70
CA THR A 319 -14.83 -2.75 19.54
C THR A 319 -13.60 -3.15 20.35
N LEU A 320 -13.84 -3.78 21.52
CA LEU A 320 -12.75 -4.30 22.33
C LEU A 320 -11.96 -5.39 21.60
N GLU A 321 -12.66 -6.28 20.90
CA GLU A 321 -12.07 -7.35 20.10
C GLU A 321 -11.17 -6.79 19.00
N GLY A 322 -11.60 -5.71 18.31
CA GLY A 322 -10.81 -5.02 17.29
C GLY A 322 -9.53 -4.42 17.87
N LEU A 323 -9.63 -3.73 19.01
CA LEU A 323 -8.47 -3.16 19.69
C LEU A 323 -7.48 -4.25 20.15
N GLU A 324 -7.99 -5.38 20.65
CA GLU A 324 -7.16 -6.52 21.00
C GLU A 324 -6.47 -7.16 19.80
N GLU A 325 -7.13 -7.17 18.64
CA GLU A 325 -6.53 -7.64 17.39
C GLU A 325 -5.38 -6.73 16.94
N GLU A 326 -5.54 -5.42 17.02
CA GLU A 326 -4.48 -4.46 16.70
C GLU A 326 -3.27 -4.63 17.66
N ARG A 327 -3.49 -4.92 18.95
CA ARG A 327 -2.40 -5.28 19.87
C ARG A 327 -1.71 -6.58 19.49
N ARG A 328 -2.44 -7.59 18.99
CA ARG A 328 -1.83 -8.82 18.47
C ARG A 328 -0.98 -8.53 17.24
N LEU A 329 -1.41 -7.62 16.37
CA LEU A 329 -0.62 -7.17 15.22
C LEU A 329 0.66 -6.47 15.66
N ALA A 330 0.57 -5.53 16.57
CA ALA A 330 1.75 -4.85 17.14
C ALA A 330 2.71 -5.87 17.79
N TYR A 331 2.19 -6.81 18.57
CA TYR A 331 2.98 -7.89 19.17
C TYR A 331 3.69 -8.75 18.11
N VAL A 332 3.00 -9.11 17.03
CA VAL A 332 3.62 -9.83 15.91
C VAL A 332 4.75 -9.02 15.31
N GLY A 333 4.54 -7.73 15.02
CA GLY A 333 5.56 -6.86 14.46
C GLY A 333 6.81 -6.76 15.35
N ILE A 334 6.65 -6.46 16.62
CA ILE A 334 7.75 -6.35 17.58
C ILE A 334 8.54 -7.67 17.65
N THR A 335 7.84 -8.80 17.70
CA THR A 335 8.47 -10.13 17.80
C THR A 335 9.07 -10.64 16.50
N ARG A 336 9.07 -9.85 15.41
CA ARG A 336 9.86 -10.16 14.20
C ARG A 336 11.33 -9.78 14.36
N ALA A 337 11.64 -8.89 15.28
CA ALA A 337 13.00 -8.45 15.54
C ALA A 337 13.83 -9.51 16.27
N LYS A 338 15.09 -9.70 15.82
CA LYS A 338 16.06 -10.58 16.46
C LYS A 338 16.93 -9.83 17.46
N ARG A 339 17.34 -8.60 17.14
CA ARG A 339 18.33 -7.82 17.89
C ARG A 339 17.87 -6.42 18.27
N HIS A 340 17.24 -5.71 17.33
CA HIS A 340 16.81 -4.31 17.50
C HIS A 340 15.36 -4.13 16.99
N ALA A 341 14.61 -3.34 17.73
CA ALA A 341 13.25 -2.93 17.37
C ALA A 341 13.04 -1.48 17.82
#